data_180945afe31ad305a69dd7039b9c4b18
#
_entry.id   180945afe31ad305a69dd7039b9c4b18
#
_cell.length_a   1.000
_cell.length_b   1.000
_cell.length_c   1.000
_cell.angle_alpha   90.00
_cell.angle_beta   90.00
_cell.angle_gamma   90.00
#
_symmetry.space_group_name_H-M   'P 1'
#
loop_
_entity.id
_entity.type
_entity.pdbx_description
1 polymer ?
#
loop_
_entity_poly.entity_id
_entity_poly.type
_entity_poly.pdbx_seq_one_letter_code
_entity_poly.pdbx_strand_id
1 'polypeptide(L)' 'MSNLRETIRPSADIRNHYNEISKQCREDKEAVIITVHGKGDTVSLSFEEYQNMKSRIELLETLAEAE' A
#
# COMPACT_ATOMS: atom_id res chain seq x y z
N MET A 1 -2.63 -5.89 -15.12
CA MET A 1 -2.01 -6.54 -14.00
C MET A 1 -1.13 -5.60 -13.21
N SER A 2 -1.40 -5.50 -11.99
CA SER A 2 -0.67 -4.59 -11.13
C SER A 2 0.60 -5.26 -10.63
N ASN A 3 1.75 -4.65 -10.93
CA ASN A 3 3.03 -5.14 -10.43
C ASN A 3 3.49 -4.25 -9.30
N LEU A 4 2.66 -4.17 -8.28
CA LEU A 4 2.97 -3.35 -7.13
C LEU A 4 4.16 -3.95 -6.39
N ARG A 5 5.22 -3.18 -6.30
CA ARG A 5 6.38 -3.60 -5.54
C ARG A 5 6.11 -3.49 -4.06
N GLU A 6 6.72 -4.36 -3.31
CA GLU A 6 6.54 -4.37 -1.86
C GLU A 6 7.89 -4.27 -1.18
N THR A 7 7.97 -3.40 -0.19
CA THR A 7 9.15 -3.22 0.64
C THR A 7 8.73 -3.41 2.08
N ILE A 8 9.60 -4.04 2.87
CA ILE A 8 9.29 -4.31 4.28
C ILE A 8 10.11 -3.38 5.15
N ARG A 9 9.45 -2.73 6.11
CA ARG A 9 10.11 -1.86 7.07
C ARG A 9 9.55 -2.10 8.47
N PRO A 10 10.39 -1.99 9.50
CA PRO A 10 9.88 -2.12 10.87
C PRO A 10 9.06 -0.89 11.26
N SER A 11 8.17 -1.07 12.23
CA SER A 11 7.27 -0.01 12.66
C SER A 11 8.02 1.23 13.17
N ALA A 12 9.24 1.05 13.68
CA ALA A 12 10.02 2.19 14.15
C ALA A 12 10.29 3.20 13.03
N ASP A 13 10.33 2.73 11.79
CA ASP A 13 10.57 3.62 10.66
C ASP A 13 9.41 4.60 10.42
N ILE A 14 8.23 4.27 10.87
CA ILE A 14 7.10 5.19 10.76
C ILE A 14 7.41 6.47 11.54
N ARG A 15 7.99 6.31 12.71
CA ARG A 15 8.34 7.44 13.55
C ARG A 15 9.61 8.14 13.08
N ASN A 16 10.62 7.36 12.73
CA ASN A 16 11.95 7.92 12.49
C ASN A 16 12.23 8.23 11.04
N HIS A 17 11.58 7.54 10.12
CA HIS A 17 11.88 7.67 8.69
C HIS A 17 10.61 7.79 7.85
N TYR A 18 9.61 8.46 8.40
CA TYR A 18 8.33 8.58 7.68
C TYR A 18 8.50 9.24 6.31
N ASN A 19 9.35 10.26 6.22
CA ASN A 19 9.53 10.96 4.95
C ASN A 19 10.06 10.02 3.87
N GLU A 20 10.92 9.09 4.24
CA GLU A 20 11.44 8.11 3.29
C GLU A 20 10.35 7.15 2.85
N ILE A 21 9.53 6.71 3.79
CA ILE A 21 8.41 5.82 3.47
C ILE A 21 7.43 6.51 2.54
N SER A 22 7.09 7.76 2.86
CA SER A 22 6.16 8.53 2.05
C SER A 22 6.68 8.70 0.63
N LYS A 23 7.97 9.02 0.50
CA LYS A 23 8.58 9.20 -0.81
C LYS A 23 8.58 7.89 -1.60
N GLN A 24 8.89 6.79 -0.93
CA GLN A 24 8.87 5.47 -1.54
C GLN A 24 7.49 5.15 -2.11
N CYS A 25 6.47 5.44 -1.33
CA CYS A 25 5.09 5.16 -1.76
C CYS A 25 4.67 6.05 -2.92
N ARG A 26 5.04 7.33 -2.86
CA ARG A 26 4.57 8.29 -3.86
C ARG A 26 5.38 8.25 -5.15
N GLU A 27 6.70 8.18 -5.04
CA GLU A 27 7.55 8.30 -6.21
C GLU A 27 7.87 6.95 -6.82
N ASP A 28 8.16 5.97 -6.00
CA ASP A 28 8.51 4.64 -6.49
C ASP A 28 7.29 3.75 -6.66
N LYS A 29 6.12 4.22 -6.23
CA LYS A 29 4.85 3.51 -6.34
C LYS A 29 4.94 2.12 -5.71
N GLU A 30 5.51 2.09 -4.51
CA GLU A 30 5.67 0.87 -3.76
C GLU A 30 4.70 0.80 -2.61
N ALA A 31 4.32 -0.41 -2.25
CA ALA A 31 3.61 -0.65 -1.01
C ALA A 31 4.65 -0.97 0.05
N VAL A 32 4.59 -0.27 1.18
CA VAL A 32 5.54 -0.50 2.26
C VAL A 32 4.82 -1.26 3.36
N ILE A 33 5.27 -2.49 3.58
CA ILE A 33 4.67 -3.34 4.61
C ILE A 33 5.36 -3.03 5.93
N ILE A 34 4.57 -2.56 6.87
CA ILE A 34 5.08 -2.19 8.18
C ILE A 34 4.94 -3.40 9.09
N THR A 35 6.04 -3.81 9.72
CA THR A 35 6.04 -4.99 10.56
C THR A 35 6.19 -4.63 12.03
N VAL A 36 5.58 -5.46 12.87
CA VAL A 36 5.74 -5.38 14.31
C VAL A 36 6.15 -6.78 14.75
N HIS A 37 7.28 -6.86 15.43
CA HIS A 37 7.82 -8.14 15.89
C HIS A 37 7.99 -9.12 14.73
N GLY A 38 8.42 -8.60 13.59
CA GLY A 38 8.69 -9.43 12.42
C GLY A 38 7.47 -9.87 11.64
N LYS A 39 6.29 -9.40 12.02
CA LYS A 39 5.06 -9.79 11.33
C LYS A 39 4.42 -8.58 10.70
N GLY A 40 3.82 -8.79 9.53
CA GLY A 40 3.11 -7.71 8.85
C GLY A 40 1.98 -7.18 9.70
N ASP A 41 1.96 -5.87 9.88
CA ASP A 41 0.94 -5.23 10.71
C ASP A 41 0.07 -4.31 9.89
N THR A 42 0.69 -3.41 9.13
CA THR A 42 -0.03 -2.47 8.28
C THR A 42 0.71 -2.33 6.96
N VAL A 43 0.04 -1.69 6.00
CA VAL A 43 0.64 -1.41 4.70
C VAL A 43 0.46 0.06 4.41
N SER A 44 1.53 0.70 3.94
CA SER A 44 1.50 2.10 3.57
C SER A 44 1.51 2.22 2.05
N LEU A 45 0.59 2.99 1.52
CA LEU A 45 0.47 3.24 0.09
C LEU A 45 0.33 4.74 -0.15
N SER A 46 0.66 5.18 -1.37
CA SER A 46 0.30 6.54 -1.73
C SER A 46 -1.22 6.63 -1.84
N PHE A 47 -1.73 7.83 -1.63
CA PHE A 47 -3.17 8.04 -1.74
C PHE A 47 -3.66 7.68 -3.14
N GLU A 48 -2.87 8.00 -4.16
CA GLU A 48 -3.23 7.70 -5.53
C GLU A 48 -3.35 6.19 -5.76
N GLU A 49 -2.37 5.43 -5.26
CA GLU A 49 -2.40 3.98 -5.42
C GLU A 49 -3.59 3.37 -4.69
N TYR A 50 -3.87 3.90 -3.50
CA TYR A 50 -5.02 3.42 -2.75
C TYR A 50 -6.31 3.65 -3.52
N GLN A 51 -6.47 4.85 -4.11
CA GLN A 51 -7.66 5.15 -4.89
C GLN A 51 -7.79 4.24 -6.11
N ASN A 52 -6.67 3.96 -6.76
CA ASN A 52 -6.69 3.08 -7.93
C ASN A 52 -7.15 1.68 -7.53
N MET A 53 -6.61 1.17 -6.45
CA MET A 53 -6.99 -0.16 -5.98
C MET A 53 -8.45 -0.21 -5.56
N LYS A 54 -8.88 0.82 -4.86
CA LYS A 54 -10.26 0.88 -4.38
C LYS A 54 -11.23 0.92 -5.55
N SER A 55 -10.93 1.72 -6.56
CA SER A 55 -11.78 1.82 -7.74
C SER A 55 -11.86 0.48 -8.47
N ARG A 56 -10.74 -0.22 -8.54
CA ARG A 56 -10.71 -1.51 -9.21
C ARG A 56 -11.54 -2.55 -8.47
N ILE A 57 -11.43 -2.55 -7.14
CA ILE A 57 -12.22 -3.48 -6.33
C ILE A 57 -13.70 -3.18 -6.47
N GLU A 58 -14.07 -1.91 -6.42
CA GLU A 58 -15.48 -1.52 -6.55
C GLU A 58 -16.04 -1.92 -7.91
N LEU A 59 -15.23 -1.79 -8.95
CA LEU A 59 -15.67 -2.19 -10.27
C LEU A 59 -15.94 -3.69 -10.35
N LEU A 60 -15.05 -4.48 -9.75
CA LEU A 60 -15.22 -5.92 -9.74
C LEU A 60 -16.46 -6.33 -8.95
N GLU A 61 -16.70 -5.67 -7.84
CA GLU A 61 -17.89 -5.97 -7.04
C GLU A 61 -19.16 -5.62 -7.79
N THR A 62 -19.14 -4.49 -8.49
CA THR A 62 -20.28 -4.08 -9.27
C THR A 62 -20.60 -5.09 -10.37
N LEU A 63 -19.56 -5.58 -11.04
CA LEU A 63 -19.74 -6.58 -12.09
C LEU A 63 -20.32 -7.88 -11.51
N ALA A 64 -19.85 -8.27 -10.34
CA ALA A 64 -20.36 -9.48 -9.71
C ALA A 64 -21.83 -9.32 -9.32
N GLU A 65 -22.19 -8.14 -8.86
CA GLU A 65 -23.58 -7.89 -8.47
C GLU A 65 -24.51 -7.79 -9.66
N ALA A 66 -23.98 -7.45 -10.81
CA ALA A 66 -24.81 -7.29 -12.00
C ALA A 66 -25.37 -8.60 -12.49
N GLU A 67 -24.88 -9.70 -11.99
CA GLU A 67 -25.42 -10.99 -12.37
C GLU A 67 -26.74 -11.24 -11.63
#